data_c242469c51913afff90099f5f8f15b31
#
_entry.id   c242469c51913afff90099f5f8f15b31
#
_cell.length_a   1.000
_cell.length_b   1.000
_cell.length_c   1.000
_cell.angle_alpha   90.00
_cell.angle_beta   90.00
_cell.angle_gamma   90.00
#
_symmetry.space_group_name_H-M   'P 1'
#
loop_
_entity.id
_entity.type
_entity.pdbx_description
1 polymer ?
#
loop_
_entity_poly.entity_id
_entity_poly.type
_entity_poly.pdbx_seq_one_letter_code
_entity_poly.pdbx_strand_id
1 'polypeptide(L)'
;MRPDDKPHLIDRVLQDNETVTLGGETLIAHRTPGHTPGCTSWELDVEENDRTYTALINCSIGVNPDYQLYQNSDRPDIVADYRYSYGMLRSLDIDIPLGGLGGSHPGMYNLTDKYERIGETPNPFIDPGGYLYEIAINEQAMGLRLEEQRRAAEAGNR
;
A
#
# COMPACT_ATOMS: atom_id res chain seq x y z
N MET A 1 -16.01 -13.87 5.10
CA MET A 1 -16.11 -14.31 6.51
C MET A 1 -16.64 -15.72 6.47
N ARG A 2 -15.95 -16.71 7.04
CA ARG A 2 -16.43 -18.08 7.10
C ARG A 2 -17.55 -18.17 8.13
N PRO A 3 -18.57 -19.03 7.97
CA PRO A 3 -19.71 -19.11 8.91
C PRO A 3 -19.34 -19.38 10.36
N ASP A 4 -18.14 -19.93 10.62
CA ASP A 4 -17.64 -20.31 11.94
C ASP A 4 -16.60 -19.35 12.52
N ASP A 5 -16.29 -18.23 11.84
CA ASP A 5 -15.35 -17.24 12.32
C ASP A 5 -15.95 -16.51 13.53
N LYS A 6 -15.37 -16.73 14.69
CA LYS A 6 -15.71 -15.92 15.88
C LYS A 6 -15.14 -14.52 15.67
N PRO A 7 -15.91 -13.46 15.98
CA PRO A 7 -15.38 -12.11 15.95
C PRO A 7 -14.19 -12.01 16.90
N HIS A 8 -13.07 -11.48 16.41
CA HIS A 8 -11.94 -11.16 17.27
C HIS A 8 -12.31 -9.98 18.18
N LEU A 9 -11.87 -10.05 19.44
CA LEU A 9 -11.96 -8.89 20.32
C LEU A 9 -11.05 -7.79 19.75
N ILE A 10 -11.60 -6.59 19.69
CA ILE A 10 -10.84 -5.39 19.29
C ILE A 10 -10.38 -4.73 20.59
N ASP A 11 -9.09 -4.79 20.87
CA ASP A 11 -8.51 -4.17 22.05
C ASP A 11 -8.36 -2.66 21.87
N ARG A 12 -8.01 -2.22 20.65
CA ARG A 12 -7.81 -0.81 20.33
C ARG A 12 -8.13 -0.52 18.86
N VAL A 13 -8.81 0.59 18.61
CA VAL A 13 -9.01 1.16 17.26
C VAL A 13 -8.00 2.29 17.09
N LEU A 14 -7.16 2.19 16.07
CA LEU A 14 -6.16 3.20 15.76
C LEU A 14 -6.71 4.28 14.84
N GLN A 15 -6.27 5.50 15.08
CA GLN A 15 -6.48 6.63 14.17
C GLN A 15 -5.29 6.76 13.20
N ASP A 16 -5.48 7.54 12.15
CA ASP A 16 -4.39 7.87 11.22
C ASP A 16 -3.26 8.59 11.94
N ASN A 17 -2.02 8.24 11.65
CA ASN A 17 -0.80 8.70 12.33
C ASN A 17 -0.69 8.32 13.82
N GLU A 18 -1.53 7.42 14.30
CA GLU A 18 -1.41 6.91 15.67
C GLU A 18 -0.29 5.88 15.78
N THR A 19 0.37 5.84 16.94
CA THR A 19 1.53 4.97 17.16
C THR A 19 1.19 3.75 18.00
N VAL A 20 1.91 2.65 17.72
CA VAL A 20 1.94 1.44 18.54
C VAL A 20 3.38 1.14 18.92
N THR A 21 3.66 1.03 20.21
CA THR A 21 5.00 0.71 20.71
C THR A 21 5.01 -0.66 21.38
N LEU A 22 5.94 -1.51 20.99
CA LEU A 22 6.14 -2.84 21.57
C LEU A 22 7.64 -3.17 21.58
N GLY A 23 8.16 -3.58 22.75
CA GLY A 23 9.55 -4.02 22.88
C GLY A 23 10.61 -2.93 22.59
N GLY A 24 10.25 -1.67 22.67
CA GLY A 24 11.12 -0.53 22.34
C GLY A 24 10.96 -0.02 20.89
N GLU A 25 10.33 -0.80 20.02
CA GLU A 25 10.04 -0.40 18.65
C GLU A 25 8.70 0.34 18.58
N THR A 26 8.62 1.36 17.71
CA THR A 26 7.41 2.16 17.51
C THR A 26 7.02 2.12 16.04
N LEU A 27 5.76 1.76 15.77
CA LEU A 27 5.17 1.80 14.44
C LEU A 27 4.16 2.95 14.39
N ILE A 28 4.15 3.67 13.26
CA ILE A 28 3.15 4.71 12.94
C ILE A 28 2.16 4.11 11.95
N ALA A 29 0.87 4.20 12.27
CA ALA A 29 -0.21 3.70 11.41
C ALA A 29 -0.64 4.78 10.42
N HIS A 30 -0.47 4.53 9.13
CA HIS A 30 -0.97 5.39 8.06
C HIS A 30 -2.19 4.75 7.39
N ARG A 31 -3.33 5.41 7.42
CA ARG A 31 -4.48 4.95 6.66
C ARG A 31 -4.21 5.06 5.17
N THR A 32 -4.27 3.93 4.46
CA THR A 32 -4.06 3.84 3.01
C THR A 32 -5.24 3.13 2.33
N PRO A 33 -6.49 3.67 2.43
CA PRO A 33 -7.67 3.04 1.87
C PRO A 33 -7.60 2.95 0.34
N GLY A 34 -8.41 2.09 -0.24
CA GLY A 34 -8.50 1.88 -1.69
C GLY A 34 -8.58 0.41 -2.02
N HIS A 35 -7.52 -0.35 -1.81
CA HIS A 35 -7.56 -1.81 -1.96
C HIS A 35 -8.62 -2.42 -1.03
N THR A 36 -8.60 -2.05 0.23
CA THR A 36 -9.72 -2.21 1.16
C THR A 36 -9.99 -0.89 1.89
N PRO A 37 -11.20 -0.67 2.45
CA PRO A 37 -11.48 0.54 3.24
C PRO A 37 -10.61 0.70 4.50
N GLY A 38 -10.16 -0.43 5.06
CA GLY A 38 -9.35 -0.47 6.28
C GLY A 38 -7.85 -0.68 6.05
N CYS A 39 -7.38 -0.53 4.81
CA CYS A 39 -5.97 -0.69 4.49
C CYS A 39 -5.12 0.28 5.32
N THR A 40 -4.07 -0.24 5.95
CA THR A 40 -3.16 0.53 6.81
C THR A 40 -1.74 0.15 6.47
N SER A 41 -0.91 1.14 6.19
CA SER A 41 0.52 1.00 6.03
C SER A 41 1.23 1.37 7.33
N TRP A 42 2.39 0.77 7.59
CA TRP A 42 3.09 0.92 8.85
C TRP A 42 4.49 1.45 8.61
N GLU A 43 4.77 2.62 9.18
CA GLU A 43 6.09 3.25 9.16
C GLU A 43 6.84 2.91 10.44
N LEU A 44 8.14 2.66 10.33
CA LEU A 44 9.04 2.45 11.45
C LEU A 44 10.47 2.84 11.07
N ASP A 45 11.26 3.20 12.08
CA ASP A 45 12.69 3.41 11.92
C ASP A 45 13.44 2.08 12.07
N VAL A 46 14.47 1.90 11.25
CA VAL A 46 15.38 0.75 11.32
C VAL A 46 16.82 1.25 11.25
N GLU A 47 17.74 0.55 11.93
CA GLU A 47 19.14 0.94 11.98
C GLU A 47 20.02 -0.04 11.21
N GLU A 48 20.94 0.49 10.40
CA GLU A 48 22.00 -0.26 9.75
C GLU A 48 23.29 0.58 9.71
N ASN A 49 24.40 0.03 10.23
CA ASN A 49 25.71 0.68 10.22
C ASN A 49 25.72 2.10 10.83
N ASP A 50 25.15 2.27 12.00
CA ASP A 50 25.01 3.53 12.74
C ASP A 50 24.20 4.62 11.99
N ARG A 51 23.38 4.21 11.04
CA ARG A 51 22.45 5.07 10.31
C ARG A 51 21.03 4.60 10.47
N THR A 52 20.13 5.52 10.76
CA THR A 52 18.69 5.28 10.81
C THR A 52 18.09 5.47 9.41
N TYR A 53 17.17 4.58 9.04
CA TYR A 53 16.39 4.59 7.82
C TYR A 53 14.92 4.47 8.15
N THR A 54 14.08 5.16 7.41
CA THR A 54 12.62 5.01 7.54
C THR A 54 12.12 3.90 6.64
N ALA A 55 11.55 2.86 7.22
CA ALA A 55 10.93 1.74 6.51
C ALA A 55 9.41 1.85 6.51
N LEU A 56 8.76 1.43 5.41
CA LEU A 56 7.31 1.37 5.29
C LEU A 56 6.86 -0.03 4.91
N ILE A 57 6.10 -0.68 5.77
CA ILE A 57 5.34 -1.89 5.43
C ILE A 57 4.03 -1.44 4.77
N ASN A 58 4.03 -1.43 3.44
CA ASN A 58 2.93 -0.88 2.67
C ASN A 58 1.76 -1.87 2.58
N CYS A 59 0.54 -1.42 2.85
CA CYS A 59 -0.67 -2.12 2.43
C CYS A 59 -0.77 -2.11 0.90
N SER A 60 -1.50 -3.04 0.30
CA SER A 60 -1.66 -3.10 -1.16
C SER A 60 -2.23 -1.79 -1.72
N ILE A 61 -1.56 -1.24 -2.72
CA ILE A 61 -1.98 -0.03 -3.45
C ILE A 61 -2.43 -0.33 -4.89
N GLY A 62 -2.37 -1.60 -5.29
CA GLY A 62 -2.82 -2.05 -6.60
C GLY A 62 -4.33 -2.24 -6.66
N VAL A 63 -4.89 -1.98 -7.84
CA VAL A 63 -6.31 -2.25 -8.12
C VAL A 63 -6.47 -3.68 -8.63
N ASN A 64 -7.26 -4.50 -7.93
CA ASN A 64 -7.54 -5.85 -8.39
C ASN A 64 -8.30 -5.85 -9.74
N PRO A 65 -8.05 -6.85 -10.60
CA PRO A 65 -8.69 -6.94 -11.92
C PRO A 65 -10.23 -6.95 -11.90
N ASP A 66 -10.83 -7.45 -10.83
CA ASP A 66 -12.28 -7.55 -10.62
C ASP A 66 -12.89 -6.30 -9.97
N TYR A 67 -12.08 -5.30 -9.59
CA TYR A 67 -12.61 -4.09 -8.95
C TYR A 67 -13.33 -3.18 -9.94
N GLN A 68 -14.56 -2.86 -9.62
CA GLN A 68 -15.30 -1.78 -10.26
C GLN A 68 -14.90 -0.45 -9.63
N LEU A 69 -14.31 0.43 -10.45
CA LEU A 69 -13.93 1.79 -10.04
C LEU A 69 -15.00 2.81 -10.45
N TYR A 70 -15.57 2.63 -11.64
CA TYR A 70 -16.55 3.56 -12.18
C TYR A 70 -17.96 3.20 -11.71
N GLN A 71 -18.68 4.17 -11.11
CA GLN A 71 -20.04 4.00 -10.60
C GLN A 71 -20.22 2.78 -9.67
N ASN A 72 -19.27 2.59 -8.76
CA ASN A 72 -19.34 1.51 -7.77
C ASN A 72 -20.35 1.88 -6.67
N SER A 73 -21.52 1.21 -6.66
CA SER A 73 -22.57 1.45 -5.67
C SER A 73 -22.19 0.96 -4.26
N ASP A 74 -21.38 -0.08 -4.17
CA ASP A 74 -20.99 -0.70 -2.89
C ASP A 74 -19.85 0.07 -2.22
N ARG A 75 -19.00 0.70 -3.03
CA ARG A 75 -17.86 1.52 -2.59
C ARG A 75 -17.77 2.80 -3.42
N PRO A 76 -18.67 3.76 -3.22
CA PRO A 76 -18.72 4.98 -4.04
C PRO A 76 -17.44 5.83 -3.92
N ASP A 77 -16.73 5.74 -2.81
CA ASP A 77 -15.51 6.50 -2.54
C ASP A 77 -14.21 5.79 -2.99
N ILE A 78 -14.28 4.60 -3.60
CA ILE A 78 -13.09 3.78 -3.92
C ILE A 78 -12.01 4.53 -4.70
N VAL A 79 -12.39 5.37 -5.66
CA VAL A 79 -11.45 6.18 -6.46
C VAL A 79 -10.85 7.30 -5.62
N ALA A 80 -11.64 7.93 -4.76
CA ALA A 80 -11.17 8.96 -3.85
C ALA A 80 -10.19 8.37 -2.82
N ASP A 81 -10.50 7.19 -2.29
CA ASP A 81 -9.66 6.43 -1.37
C ASP A 81 -8.27 6.15 -1.98
N TYR A 82 -8.22 5.60 -3.19
CA TYR A 82 -6.95 5.34 -3.88
C TYR A 82 -6.15 6.62 -4.12
N ARG A 83 -6.80 7.69 -4.58
CA ARG A 83 -6.13 8.98 -4.81
C ARG A 83 -5.56 9.58 -3.53
N TYR A 84 -6.33 9.52 -2.44
CA TYR A 84 -5.85 9.92 -1.12
C TYR A 84 -4.59 9.14 -0.74
N SER A 85 -4.63 7.81 -0.85
CA SER A 85 -3.52 6.94 -0.49
C SER A 85 -2.26 7.19 -1.32
N TYR A 86 -2.38 7.35 -2.64
CA TYR A 86 -1.22 7.69 -3.48
C TYR A 86 -0.62 9.06 -3.12
N GLY A 87 -1.47 10.04 -2.83
CA GLY A 87 -1.01 11.38 -2.42
C GLY A 87 -0.30 11.35 -1.07
N MET A 88 -0.89 10.66 -0.10
CA MET A 88 -0.34 10.52 1.25
C MET A 88 1.00 9.75 1.22
N LEU A 89 1.04 8.56 0.58
CA LEU A 89 2.25 7.76 0.47
C LEU A 89 3.38 8.55 -0.21
N ARG A 90 3.09 9.30 -1.28
CA ARG A 90 4.09 10.13 -1.95
C ARG A 90 4.67 11.24 -1.06
N SER A 91 3.95 11.64 -0.02
CA SER A 91 4.40 12.68 0.92
C SER A 91 5.33 12.16 2.02
N LEU A 92 5.42 10.83 2.19
CA LEU A 92 6.33 10.20 3.15
C LEU A 92 7.75 10.12 2.57
N ASP A 93 8.74 10.34 3.43
CA ASP A 93 10.15 10.22 3.09
C ASP A 93 10.64 8.80 3.48
N ILE A 94 10.43 7.84 2.58
CA ILE A 94 10.68 6.43 2.82
C ILE A 94 11.97 5.99 2.13
N ASP A 95 12.90 5.47 2.93
CA ASP A 95 14.15 4.87 2.45
C ASP A 95 13.95 3.41 2.03
N ILE A 96 13.19 2.64 2.82
CA ILE A 96 13.03 1.19 2.65
C ILE A 96 11.57 0.83 2.43
N PRO A 97 11.12 0.71 1.17
CA PRO A 97 9.77 0.24 0.87
C PRO A 97 9.68 -1.27 1.06
N LEU A 98 8.82 -1.70 1.98
CA LEU A 98 8.46 -3.10 2.21
C LEU A 98 7.03 -3.31 1.72
N GLY A 99 6.88 -4.00 0.61
CA GLY A 99 5.55 -4.32 0.06
C GLY A 99 4.83 -5.40 0.86
N GLY A 100 3.52 -5.49 0.68
CA GLY A 100 2.72 -6.57 1.26
C GLY A 100 3.24 -7.94 0.81
N LEU A 101 3.62 -8.75 1.77
CA LEU A 101 4.16 -10.10 1.56
C LEU A 101 3.03 -11.05 1.14
N GLY A 102 2.91 -11.35 -0.14
CA GLY A 102 1.98 -12.39 -0.57
C GLY A 102 2.01 -12.62 -2.08
N GLY A 103 2.24 -13.83 -2.48
CA GLY A 103 2.54 -14.30 -3.84
C GLY A 103 1.48 -14.05 -4.93
N SER A 104 0.38 -13.37 -4.65
CA SER A 104 -0.61 -12.93 -5.64
C SER A 104 -0.81 -11.42 -5.67
N HIS A 105 -0.21 -10.69 -4.74
CA HIS A 105 -0.17 -9.22 -4.78
C HIS A 105 1.17 -8.80 -5.38
N PRO A 106 1.20 -7.80 -6.27
CA PRO A 106 2.46 -7.24 -6.71
C PRO A 106 3.20 -6.81 -5.44
N GLY A 107 4.18 -7.62 -5.10
CA GLY A 107 5.03 -7.41 -3.94
C GLY A 107 5.89 -6.18 -4.18
N MET A 108 6.80 -5.95 -3.24
CA MET A 108 7.81 -4.92 -3.35
C MET A 108 8.45 -4.94 -4.75
N TYR A 109 8.59 -3.75 -5.33
CA TYR A 109 9.30 -3.54 -6.59
C TYR A 109 10.67 -4.23 -6.58
N ASN A 110 10.91 -5.08 -7.58
CA ASN A 110 12.13 -5.85 -7.73
C ASN A 110 12.55 -6.70 -6.51
N LEU A 111 11.60 -7.26 -5.78
CA LEU A 111 11.89 -8.04 -4.57
C LEU A 111 12.87 -9.19 -4.81
N THR A 112 12.74 -9.93 -5.90
CA THR A 112 13.65 -11.04 -6.24
C THR A 112 15.08 -10.56 -6.44
N ASP A 113 15.27 -9.47 -7.22
CA ASP A 113 16.57 -8.84 -7.42
C ASP A 113 17.20 -8.37 -6.09
N LYS A 114 16.38 -7.75 -5.23
CA LYS A 114 16.84 -7.29 -3.91
C LYS A 114 17.29 -8.45 -3.02
N TYR A 115 16.58 -9.57 -3.03
CA TYR A 115 16.99 -10.77 -2.28
C TYR A 115 18.27 -11.41 -2.82
N GLU A 116 18.44 -11.46 -4.13
CA GLU A 116 19.66 -12.00 -4.76
C GLU A 116 20.90 -11.15 -4.42
N ARG A 117 20.71 -9.88 -4.12
CA ARG A 117 21.77 -8.91 -3.80
C ARG A 117 21.93 -8.63 -2.31
N ILE A 118 21.31 -9.42 -1.43
CA ILE A 118 21.50 -9.29 0.03
C ILE A 118 22.99 -9.40 0.36
N GLY A 119 23.48 -8.45 1.14
CA GLY A 119 24.89 -8.33 1.55
C GLY A 119 25.72 -7.39 0.68
N GLU A 120 25.18 -6.84 -0.40
CA GLU A 120 25.82 -5.77 -1.14
C GLU A 120 25.79 -4.44 -0.37
N THR A 121 26.69 -3.53 -0.75
CA THR A 121 26.74 -2.16 -0.24
C THR A 121 26.64 -1.20 -1.43
N PRO A 122 25.67 -0.29 -1.47
CA PRO A 122 24.60 -0.09 -0.47
C PRO A 122 23.61 -1.26 -0.42
N ASN A 123 22.91 -1.41 0.71
CA ASN A 123 21.86 -2.41 0.90
C ASN A 123 20.77 -2.22 -0.17
N PRO A 124 20.43 -3.24 -1.00
CA PRO A 124 19.49 -3.13 -2.11
C PRO A 124 18.05 -2.83 -1.68
N PHE A 125 17.73 -2.98 -0.39
CA PHE A 125 16.42 -2.60 0.15
C PHE A 125 16.28 -1.09 0.39
N ILE A 126 17.38 -0.34 0.44
CA ILE A 126 17.35 1.13 0.49
C ILE A 126 17.07 1.62 -0.93
N ASP A 127 15.80 1.88 -1.23
CA ASP A 127 15.34 2.17 -2.59
C ASP A 127 14.19 3.20 -2.62
N PRO A 128 14.45 4.45 -2.20
CA PRO A 128 13.43 5.50 -2.26
C PRO A 128 12.92 5.79 -3.68
N GLY A 129 13.78 5.55 -4.68
CA GLY A 129 13.40 5.70 -6.09
C GLY A 129 12.38 4.66 -6.53
N GLY A 130 12.60 3.39 -6.18
CA GLY A 130 11.67 2.30 -6.42
C GLY A 130 10.33 2.50 -5.70
N TYR A 131 10.35 3.04 -4.48
CA TYR A 131 9.15 3.42 -3.75
C TYR A 131 8.27 4.41 -4.52
N LEU A 132 8.84 5.52 -4.94
CA LEU A 132 8.12 6.54 -5.70
C LEU A 132 7.65 6.04 -7.07
N TYR A 133 8.48 5.21 -7.72
CA TYR A 133 8.11 4.58 -8.99
C TYR A 133 6.91 3.64 -8.85
N GLU A 134 6.88 2.80 -7.81
CA GLU A 134 5.77 1.89 -7.53
C GLU A 134 4.45 2.65 -7.31
N ILE A 135 4.46 3.73 -6.56
CA ILE A 135 3.28 4.58 -6.38
C ILE A 135 2.81 5.13 -7.73
N ALA A 136 3.73 5.66 -8.53
CA ALA A 136 3.40 6.28 -9.81
C ALA A 136 2.78 5.30 -10.80
N ILE A 137 3.33 4.08 -10.94
CA ILE A 137 2.77 3.07 -11.85
C ILE A 137 1.41 2.56 -11.41
N ASN A 138 1.18 2.38 -10.10
CA ASN A 138 -0.11 1.95 -9.59
C ASN A 138 -1.17 3.05 -9.76
N GLU A 139 -0.84 4.31 -9.51
CA GLU A 139 -1.74 5.44 -9.77
C GLU A 139 -2.11 5.55 -11.26
N GLN A 140 -1.14 5.39 -12.16
CA GLN A 140 -1.37 5.38 -13.60
C GLN A 140 -2.28 4.20 -14.00
N ALA A 141 -2.01 3.01 -13.51
CA ALA A 141 -2.82 1.82 -13.78
C ALA A 141 -4.26 1.99 -13.31
N MET A 142 -4.46 2.55 -12.11
CA MET A 142 -5.80 2.89 -11.59
C MET A 142 -6.52 3.88 -12.52
N GLY A 143 -5.85 4.92 -12.97
CA GLY A 143 -6.41 5.91 -13.89
C GLY A 143 -6.85 5.32 -15.23
N LEU A 144 -6.00 4.46 -15.82
CA LEU A 144 -6.32 3.74 -17.07
C LEU A 144 -7.52 2.80 -16.89
N ARG A 145 -7.57 2.06 -15.80
CA ARG A 145 -8.68 1.16 -15.49
C ARG A 145 -10.00 1.90 -15.30
N LEU A 146 -9.98 3.02 -14.59
CA LEU A 146 -11.16 3.88 -14.40
C LEU A 146 -11.69 4.38 -15.74
N GLU A 147 -10.80 4.86 -16.60
CA GLU A 147 -11.16 5.38 -17.93
C GLU A 147 -11.71 4.27 -18.85
N GLU A 148 -11.14 3.06 -18.81
CA GLU A 148 -11.65 1.90 -19.53
C GLU A 148 -13.07 1.56 -19.13
N GLN A 149 -13.35 1.50 -17.83
CA GLN A 149 -14.69 1.19 -17.30
C GLN A 149 -15.70 2.30 -17.66
N ARG A 150 -15.29 3.57 -17.61
CA ARG A 150 -16.12 4.69 -18.02
C ARG A 150 -16.54 4.57 -19.48
N ARG A 151 -15.58 4.32 -20.39
CA ARG A 151 -15.87 4.15 -21.83
C ARG A 151 -16.75 2.95 -22.10
N ALA A 152 -16.55 1.84 -21.40
CA ALA A 152 -17.39 0.66 -21.55
C ALA A 152 -18.85 0.94 -21.14
N ALA A 153 -19.08 1.66 -20.06
CA ALA A 153 -20.40 2.06 -19.60
C ALA A 153 -21.09 3.02 -20.59
N GLU A 154 -20.37 3.99 -21.14
CA GLU A 154 -20.89 4.93 -22.15
C GLU A 154 -21.25 4.22 -23.47
N ALA A 155 -20.49 3.19 -23.86
CA ALA A 155 -20.77 2.39 -25.06
C ALA A 155 -21.98 1.48 -24.89
N GLY A 156 -22.19 0.92 -23.69
CA GLY A 156 -23.33 0.05 -23.37
C GLY A 156 -24.68 0.80 -23.24
N ASN A 157 -24.64 2.13 -23.11
CA ASN A 157 -25.84 3.00 -23.03
C ASN A 157 -26.29 3.57 -24.39
N ARG A 158 -25.69 3.15 -25.49
CA ARG A 158 -26.07 3.52 -26.87
C ARG A 158 -26.79 2.37 -27.53
#